data_a9ea3b34d9734b68768a4ee6d313dca4
#
_entry.id   a9ea3b34d9734b68768a4ee6d313dca4
#
_cell.length_a   1.000
_cell.length_b   1.000
_cell.length_c   1.000
_cell.angle_alpha   90.00
_cell.angle_beta   90.00
_cell.angle_gamma   90.00
#
_symmetry.space_group_name_H-M   'P 1'
#
loop_
_entity.id
_entity.type
_entity.pdbx_description
1 polymer ?
#
loop_
_entity_poly.entity_id
_entity_poly.type
_entity_poly.pdbx_seq_one_letter_code
_entity_poly.pdbx_strand_id
1 'polypeptide(L)'
;MKAKTKRYISLFLAIVFCFSLLGTFPAFAATTVQAYMVNYPRQNDPNYGDSRFGHSANYLMSGWAYVAYERMTLHAIGSYNGQIAYCIEPGVDQDSGDTLTSTDESYWDNYPASSNVTIPPETIKTLLGRVLTYGYHGNISQDWMTGNASDADSLSYAIATQMLVWEVVVGERDANFDHVDPSAYGKGAVMDYIGASNPLRSQIMSYYNQIIENIKTHNVMPSFCAPSRDYARAYELEQDGSEYTLTLTDSNGVLDNYAFSTDVPGISFSKSGNRLTITCDTPTEETILVTAEKQNAYSSSLVIWSDGTWSKAGVQDTITYGENVSDPVNGYFELEMDAAGGLRIVKTSEDGNVSGIEFTITGEDYSERVRTGSDGTIDVTGLMPGRYTVTEINSDAYTPQDFQTVTIAGGESAAVTFNNTLKRGALQVRKSAEDNFIEGVTFHLYGTSASGLEVDEYAVTGADGVAHFENVLISGNTPYTIEEVDTAERYVVPESQTVSILWDDVAERSFH
;
A
#
# COMPACT_ATOMS: atom_id res chain seq x y z
N MET A 1 -20.78 26.71 -2.93
CA MET A 1 -20.12 26.98 -4.22
C MET A 1 -18.73 27.66 -4.14
N LYS A 2 -18.43 28.53 -3.16
CA LYS A 2 -17.14 29.25 -3.07
C LYS A 2 -15.93 28.41 -2.62
N ALA A 3 -16.10 27.29 -1.94
CA ALA A 3 -14.98 26.46 -1.46
C ALA A 3 -14.43 25.48 -2.52
N LYS A 4 -15.28 24.97 -3.41
CA LYS A 4 -14.85 24.06 -4.49
C LYS A 4 -14.04 24.78 -5.58
N THR A 5 -14.38 26.04 -5.89
CA THR A 5 -13.67 26.83 -6.89
C THR A 5 -12.23 27.19 -6.46
N LYS A 6 -12.00 27.42 -5.15
CA LYS A 6 -10.63 27.67 -4.64
C LYS A 6 -9.73 26.44 -4.73
N ARG A 7 -10.28 25.22 -4.57
CA ARG A 7 -9.51 23.98 -4.66
C ARG A 7 -9.06 23.67 -6.09
N TYR A 8 -9.89 23.94 -7.10
CA TYR A 8 -9.53 23.77 -8.52
C TYR A 8 -8.53 24.80 -9.01
N ILE A 9 -8.58 26.05 -8.51
CA ILE A 9 -7.61 27.09 -8.85
C ILE A 9 -6.24 26.74 -8.23
N SER A 10 -6.18 26.22 -6.99
CA SER A 10 -4.92 25.78 -6.37
C SER A 10 -4.32 24.56 -7.07
N LEU A 11 -5.14 23.62 -7.53
CA LEU A 11 -4.68 22.43 -8.30
C LEU A 11 -4.18 22.87 -9.68
N PHE A 12 -4.88 23.77 -10.37
CA PHE A 12 -4.46 24.30 -11.67
C PHE A 12 -3.16 25.12 -11.57
N LEU A 13 -3.00 25.94 -10.53
CA LEU A 13 -1.76 26.68 -10.26
C LEU A 13 -0.61 25.73 -9.89
N ALA A 14 -0.85 24.64 -9.15
CA ALA A 14 0.18 23.63 -8.85
C ALA A 14 0.61 22.89 -10.13
N ILE A 15 -0.32 22.52 -11.00
CA ILE A 15 -0.02 21.90 -12.29
C ILE A 15 0.73 22.85 -13.21
N VAL A 16 0.33 24.12 -13.30
CA VAL A 16 1.04 25.15 -14.09
C VAL A 16 2.43 25.42 -13.50
N PHE A 17 2.61 25.38 -12.17
CA PHE A 17 3.92 25.55 -11.53
C PHE A 17 4.82 24.32 -11.73
N CYS A 18 4.28 23.10 -11.75
CA CYS A 18 5.03 21.90 -12.13
C CYS A 18 5.46 21.92 -13.60
N PHE A 19 4.63 22.42 -14.51
CA PHE A 19 5.03 22.59 -15.92
C PHE A 19 6.02 23.73 -16.14
N SER A 20 6.07 24.75 -15.28
CA SER A 20 7.07 25.84 -15.37
C SER A 20 8.41 25.51 -14.71
N LEU A 21 8.47 24.40 -13.92
CA LEU A 21 9.71 23.82 -13.38
C LEU A 21 10.29 22.72 -14.27
N LEU A 22 9.60 22.34 -15.35
CA LEU A 22 10.24 21.70 -16.49
C LEU A 22 11.10 22.78 -17.13
N GLY A 23 12.29 22.94 -16.56
CA GLY A 23 13.34 23.78 -17.13
C GLY A 23 13.42 23.43 -18.61
N THR A 24 13.51 24.43 -19.47
CA THR A 24 13.98 24.26 -20.84
C THR A 24 15.25 23.45 -20.71
N PHE A 25 15.18 22.13 -21.01
CA PHE A 25 16.39 21.36 -21.22
C PHE A 25 17.21 22.20 -22.21
N PRO A 26 18.47 22.50 -21.92
CA PRO A 26 19.30 23.18 -22.89
C PRO A 26 19.20 22.32 -24.14
N ALA A 27 18.80 22.91 -25.26
CA ALA A 27 18.80 22.23 -26.54
C ALA A 27 20.18 21.62 -26.67
N PHE A 28 20.25 20.29 -26.76
CA PHE A 28 21.52 19.59 -26.87
C PHE A 28 22.21 20.16 -28.10
N ALA A 29 23.27 20.93 -27.89
CA ALA A 29 24.02 21.47 -29.02
C ALA A 29 24.63 20.26 -29.73
N ALA A 30 24.12 19.94 -30.91
CA ALA A 30 24.60 18.82 -31.68
C ALA A 30 26.13 18.94 -31.87
N THR A 31 26.84 17.95 -31.37
CA THR A 31 28.31 17.89 -31.46
C THR A 31 28.67 17.01 -32.63
N THR A 32 29.54 17.51 -33.49
CA THR A 32 30.06 16.76 -34.64
C THR A 32 31.45 16.22 -34.31
N VAL A 33 31.67 14.93 -34.59
CA VAL A 33 32.93 14.24 -34.32
C VAL A 33 33.32 13.35 -35.50
N GLN A 34 34.57 12.94 -35.52
CA GLN A 34 35.00 11.86 -36.38
C GLN A 34 34.97 10.52 -35.67
N ALA A 35 34.53 9.49 -36.37
CA ALA A 35 34.54 8.13 -35.90
C ALA A 35 35.77 7.39 -36.48
N TYR A 36 36.28 6.46 -35.73
CA TYR A 36 37.48 5.68 -36.11
C TYR A 36 37.22 4.19 -35.85
N MET A 37 37.56 3.36 -36.84
CA MET A 37 37.58 1.92 -36.64
C MET A 37 38.76 1.55 -35.75
N VAL A 38 38.52 0.68 -34.79
CA VAL A 38 39.56 0.10 -33.95
C VAL A 38 40.21 -1.05 -34.72
N ASN A 39 41.45 -0.83 -35.19
CA ASN A 39 42.20 -1.82 -35.94
C ASN A 39 43.06 -2.67 -35.01
N TYR A 40 42.87 -3.98 -35.05
CA TYR A 40 43.70 -4.94 -34.33
C TYR A 40 44.75 -5.54 -35.27
N PRO A 41 46.05 -5.59 -34.89
CA PRO A 41 47.07 -6.21 -35.70
C PRO A 41 46.79 -7.70 -35.83
N ARG A 42 46.90 -8.18 -37.07
CA ARG A 42 46.84 -9.61 -37.37
C ARG A 42 48.21 -10.23 -37.10
N GLN A 43 48.34 -10.89 -35.95
CA GLN A 43 49.53 -11.66 -35.68
C GLN A 43 49.57 -12.88 -36.60
N ASN A 44 50.57 -12.95 -37.54
CA ASN A 44 50.85 -14.07 -38.44
C ASN A 44 49.91 -14.29 -39.63
N ASP A 45 49.27 -13.29 -40.17
CA ASP A 45 48.60 -13.41 -41.46
C ASP A 45 49.48 -12.83 -42.56
N PRO A 46 50.10 -13.69 -43.43
CA PRO A 46 50.98 -13.26 -44.49
C PRO A 46 50.31 -12.48 -45.60
N ASN A 47 48.95 -12.43 -45.64
CA ASN A 47 48.21 -11.78 -46.70
C ASN A 47 47.77 -10.35 -46.36
N TYR A 48 48.02 -9.89 -45.13
CA TYR A 48 47.69 -8.54 -44.71
C TYR A 48 48.93 -7.69 -44.46
N GLY A 49 49.37 -7.06 -45.53
CA GLY A 49 50.58 -6.24 -45.52
C GLY A 49 50.48 -4.91 -44.80
N ASP A 50 49.38 -4.51 -44.29
CA ASP A 50 49.21 -3.26 -43.52
C ASP A 50 48.35 -3.47 -42.31
N SER A 51 48.95 -3.40 -41.14
CA SER A 51 48.30 -3.56 -39.83
C SER A 51 47.34 -2.45 -39.50
N ARG A 52 47.22 -1.41 -40.30
CA ARG A 52 46.40 -0.22 -40.06
C ARG A 52 44.99 -0.32 -40.59
N PHE A 53 44.68 -1.33 -41.41
CA PHE A 53 43.38 -1.43 -42.05
C PHE A 53 42.68 -2.74 -41.75
N GLY A 54 41.45 -2.65 -41.31
CA GLY A 54 40.46 -3.70 -41.35
C GLY A 54 40.61 -4.83 -40.35
N HIS A 55 41.23 -4.58 -39.22
CA HIS A 55 41.27 -5.56 -38.15
C HIS A 55 40.24 -5.21 -37.09
N SER A 56 39.11 -5.81 -37.25
CA SER A 56 38.09 -5.78 -36.20
C SER A 56 38.52 -6.67 -35.03
N ALA A 57 37.79 -6.60 -33.94
CA ALA A 57 37.86 -7.56 -32.85
C ALA A 57 37.84 -9.03 -33.35
N ASN A 58 37.27 -9.27 -34.52
CA ASN A 58 37.28 -10.56 -35.23
C ASN A 58 38.66 -11.16 -35.43
N TYR A 59 39.65 -10.36 -35.51
CA TYR A 59 41.00 -10.88 -35.73
C TYR A 59 41.47 -11.76 -34.57
N LEU A 60 41.19 -11.37 -33.38
CA LEU A 60 41.45 -12.19 -32.19
C LEU A 60 40.49 -13.39 -32.09
N MET A 61 39.47 -13.43 -32.95
CA MET A 61 38.51 -14.48 -33.09
C MET A 61 38.90 -15.46 -34.20
N SER A 62 40.05 -16.08 -34.11
CA SER A 62 40.48 -17.07 -35.09
C SER A 62 39.45 -18.20 -35.21
N GLY A 63 39.11 -18.59 -36.44
CA GLY A 63 38.05 -19.54 -36.72
C GLY A 63 36.66 -18.90 -36.88
N TRP A 64 36.63 -17.62 -37.02
CA TRP A 64 35.44 -16.86 -37.32
C TRP A 64 34.72 -17.34 -38.59
N ALA A 65 33.47 -17.68 -38.48
CA ALA A 65 32.61 -17.91 -39.61
C ALA A 65 32.00 -16.57 -40.06
N TYR A 66 32.16 -16.24 -41.34
CA TYR A 66 31.42 -15.10 -41.90
C TYR A 66 29.94 -15.39 -41.85
N VAL A 67 29.23 -14.66 -41.00
CA VAL A 67 27.77 -14.65 -41.03
C VAL A 67 27.35 -13.49 -41.92
N ALA A 68 26.96 -13.79 -43.15
CA ALA A 68 26.42 -12.83 -44.11
C ALA A 68 27.30 -11.62 -44.45
N TYR A 69 28.62 -11.78 -44.48
CA TYR A 69 29.62 -10.73 -44.80
C TYR A 69 29.73 -9.60 -43.75
N GLU A 70 29.07 -9.70 -42.65
CA GLU A 70 29.17 -8.72 -41.56
C GLU A 70 30.31 -9.06 -40.62
N ARG A 71 31.01 -8.05 -40.10
CA ARG A 71 32.13 -8.20 -39.16
C ARG A 71 31.84 -7.36 -37.93
N MET A 72 32.09 -7.92 -36.77
CA MET A 72 32.07 -7.12 -35.54
C MET A 72 33.28 -6.21 -35.52
N THR A 73 33.06 -4.90 -35.48
CA THR A 73 34.09 -3.89 -35.38
C THR A 73 33.81 -3.04 -34.15
N LEU A 74 34.86 -2.67 -33.42
CA LEU A 74 34.76 -1.67 -32.37
C LEU A 74 35.17 -0.32 -32.96
N HIS A 75 34.54 0.73 -32.46
CA HIS A 75 34.73 2.10 -32.94
C HIS A 75 35.16 3.01 -31.81
N ALA A 76 35.88 4.09 -32.15
CA ALA A 76 36.23 5.17 -31.24
C ALA A 76 35.65 6.49 -31.76
N ILE A 77 35.28 7.36 -30.89
CA ILE A 77 34.76 8.69 -31.21
C ILE A 77 35.80 9.76 -30.88
N GLY A 78 35.99 10.71 -31.79
CA GLY A 78 36.87 11.87 -31.66
C GLY A 78 38.34 11.64 -31.95
N SER A 79 38.86 10.44 -31.68
CA SER A 79 40.23 10.04 -31.98
C SER A 79 40.38 8.52 -31.91
N TYR A 80 41.45 7.96 -32.44
CA TYR A 80 41.73 6.51 -32.33
C TYR A 80 41.76 5.98 -30.88
N ASN A 81 42.11 6.84 -29.93
CA ASN A 81 42.12 6.50 -28.50
C ASN A 81 40.97 7.17 -27.77
N GLY A 82 39.93 7.57 -28.49
CA GLY A 82 38.73 8.17 -27.91
C GLY A 82 37.89 7.20 -27.14
N GLN A 83 36.77 7.67 -26.69
CA GLN A 83 35.76 6.83 -26.04
C GLN A 83 35.28 5.75 -26.99
N ILE A 84 35.12 4.53 -26.50
CA ILE A 84 34.54 3.45 -27.28
C ILE A 84 33.11 3.77 -27.69
N ALA A 85 32.78 3.47 -28.93
CA ALA A 85 31.41 3.56 -29.47
C ALA A 85 30.98 2.18 -29.98
N TYR A 86 29.75 1.83 -29.72
CA TYR A 86 29.16 0.55 -30.06
C TYR A 86 28.17 0.70 -31.21
N CYS A 87 28.36 -0.13 -32.23
CA CYS A 87 27.48 -0.22 -33.38
C CYS A 87 26.06 -0.63 -32.98
N ILE A 88 25.08 0.09 -33.48
CA ILE A 88 23.65 -0.23 -33.34
C ILE A 88 22.97 -0.54 -34.68
N GLU A 89 23.70 -0.49 -35.77
CA GLU A 89 23.27 -0.85 -37.14
C GLU A 89 24.11 -1.95 -37.76
N PRO A 90 23.94 -3.22 -37.32
CA PRO A 90 24.71 -4.34 -37.92
C PRO A 90 24.50 -4.42 -39.43
N GLY A 91 25.60 -4.39 -40.17
CA GLY A 91 25.60 -4.49 -41.65
C GLY A 91 25.59 -3.16 -42.39
N VAL A 92 25.76 -2.05 -41.69
CA VAL A 92 26.12 -0.74 -42.23
C VAL A 92 27.61 -0.53 -42.02
N ASP A 93 28.33 -0.03 -43.04
CA ASP A 93 29.77 0.19 -42.96
C ASP A 93 30.10 1.55 -42.30
N GLN A 94 31.26 1.62 -41.67
CA GLN A 94 31.87 2.86 -41.18
C GLN A 94 33.37 2.85 -41.47
N ASP A 95 33.87 3.93 -42.06
CA ASP A 95 35.27 4.13 -42.29
C ASP A 95 35.92 5.08 -41.26
N SER A 96 37.22 4.91 -41.04
CA SER A 96 37.95 5.83 -40.16
C SER A 96 38.03 7.22 -40.78
N GLY A 97 37.52 8.22 -40.05
CA GLY A 97 37.40 9.59 -40.49
C GLY A 97 36.01 10.01 -40.89
N ASP A 98 35.05 9.08 -40.89
CA ASP A 98 33.65 9.40 -41.08
C ASP A 98 33.17 10.40 -40.03
N THR A 99 32.29 11.30 -40.46
CA THR A 99 31.75 12.38 -39.62
C THR A 99 30.40 12.02 -39.14
N LEU A 100 30.23 11.96 -37.82
CA LEU A 100 28.95 11.70 -37.12
C LEU A 100 28.58 12.91 -36.27
N THR A 101 27.29 13.07 -36.04
CA THR A 101 26.73 14.13 -35.23
C THR A 101 25.93 13.51 -34.10
N SER A 102 26.07 14.01 -32.86
CA SER A 102 25.23 13.58 -31.75
C SER A 102 23.78 13.95 -31.99
N THR A 103 22.89 13.02 -31.72
CA THR A 103 21.43 13.22 -31.81
C THR A 103 20.80 13.17 -30.43
N ASP A 104 19.60 13.71 -30.34
CA ASP A 104 18.78 13.69 -29.13
C ASP A 104 17.90 12.43 -29.05
N GLU A 105 17.05 12.37 -28.05
CA GLU A 105 16.16 11.23 -27.80
C GLU A 105 15.15 10.98 -28.91
N SER A 106 14.87 11.95 -29.80
CA SER A 106 13.95 11.77 -30.95
C SER A 106 14.47 10.75 -31.98
N TYR A 107 15.76 10.39 -31.89
CA TYR A 107 16.33 9.28 -32.64
C TYR A 107 15.50 7.99 -32.46
N TRP A 108 15.08 7.70 -31.23
CA TRP A 108 14.36 6.46 -30.91
C TRP A 108 12.94 6.45 -31.45
N ASP A 109 12.32 7.62 -31.66
CA ASP A 109 10.96 7.73 -32.26
C ASP A 109 10.92 7.19 -33.69
N ASN A 110 12.06 7.27 -34.39
CA ASN A 110 12.20 6.87 -35.78
C ASN A 110 13.14 5.66 -35.95
N TYR A 111 13.58 5.04 -34.84
CA TYR A 111 14.49 3.91 -34.90
C TYR A 111 13.94 2.77 -35.75
N PRO A 112 14.63 2.36 -36.80
CA PRO A 112 14.18 1.31 -37.71
C PRO A 112 14.41 -0.07 -37.09
N ALA A 113 13.70 -0.39 -36.02
CA ALA A 113 13.77 -1.70 -35.43
C ALA A 113 13.66 -2.79 -36.51
N SER A 114 14.54 -3.78 -36.47
CA SER A 114 14.39 -4.99 -37.27
C SER A 114 12.98 -5.56 -37.10
N SER A 115 12.38 -6.12 -38.17
CA SER A 115 11.06 -6.76 -38.14
C SER A 115 10.94 -7.88 -37.09
N ASN A 116 12.05 -8.32 -36.53
CA ASN A 116 12.12 -9.37 -35.51
C ASN A 116 12.21 -8.82 -34.09
N VAL A 117 12.38 -7.50 -33.91
CA VAL A 117 12.39 -6.84 -32.61
C VAL A 117 10.96 -6.70 -32.12
N THR A 118 10.62 -7.38 -31.05
CA THR A 118 9.27 -7.40 -30.46
C THR A 118 9.10 -6.42 -29.31
N ILE A 119 10.20 -5.82 -28.84
CA ILE A 119 10.18 -4.86 -27.74
C ILE A 119 10.09 -3.41 -28.27
N PRO A 120 9.39 -2.50 -27.58
CA PRO A 120 9.26 -1.12 -28.02
C PRO A 120 10.59 -0.34 -27.94
N PRO A 121 10.75 0.75 -28.70
CA PRO A 121 11.97 1.57 -28.72
C PRO A 121 12.43 2.04 -27.33
N GLU A 122 11.52 2.43 -26.45
CA GLU A 122 11.83 2.82 -25.07
C GLU A 122 12.45 1.68 -24.26
N THR A 123 12.01 0.44 -24.48
CA THR A 123 12.62 -0.73 -23.85
C THR A 123 14.00 -0.98 -24.42
N ILE A 124 14.20 -0.85 -25.74
CA ILE A 124 15.53 -0.95 -26.38
C ILE A 124 16.50 0.05 -25.74
N LYS A 125 16.09 1.33 -25.66
CA LYS A 125 16.86 2.40 -25.02
C LYS A 125 17.26 2.05 -23.60
N THR A 126 16.31 1.60 -22.78
CA THR A 126 16.55 1.20 -21.39
C THR A 126 17.55 0.05 -21.31
N LEU A 127 17.38 -0.99 -22.09
CA LEU A 127 18.28 -2.14 -22.11
C LEU A 127 19.69 -1.76 -22.57
N LEU A 128 19.81 -0.94 -23.61
CA LEU A 128 21.11 -0.43 -24.08
C LEU A 128 21.79 0.43 -22.99
N GLY A 129 21.05 1.29 -22.30
CA GLY A 129 21.56 2.06 -21.16
C GLY A 129 22.15 1.15 -20.06
N ARG A 130 21.46 0.06 -19.74
CA ARG A 130 21.95 -0.94 -18.79
C ARG A 130 23.14 -1.73 -19.31
N VAL A 131 23.13 -2.11 -20.58
CA VAL A 131 24.30 -2.77 -21.22
C VAL A 131 25.51 -1.88 -21.12
N LEU A 132 25.41 -0.58 -21.43
CA LEU A 132 26.53 0.33 -21.30
C LEU A 132 26.98 0.58 -19.87
N THR A 133 26.05 0.60 -18.93
CA THR A 133 26.35 0.76 -17.48
C THR A 133 27.19 -0.39 -16.95
N TYR A 134 26.80 -1.61 -17.31
CA TYR A 134 27.46 -2.83 -16.83
C TYR A 134 28.51 -3.35 -17.79
N GLY A 135 28.67 -2.72 -18.97
CA GLY A 135 29.64 -3.03 -19.98
C GLY A 135 30.91 -2.16 -19.91
N TYR A 136 31.82 -2.37 -20.85
CA TYR A 136 32.98 -1.52 -20.98
C TYR A 136 32.62 -0.16 -21.60
N HIS A 137 32.98 0.93 -20.97
CA HIS A 137 32.67 2.30 -21.41
C HIS A 137 33.90 3.24 -21.32
N GLY A 138 35.11 2.66 -21.29
CA GLY A 138 36.34 3.41 -21.27
C GLY A 138 36.78 3.89 -22.66
N ASN A 139 38.00 4.36 -22.70
CA ASN A 139 38.64 4.72 -23.95
C ASN A 139 39.31 3.51 -24.61
N ILE A 140 39.53 3.61 -25.92
CA ILE A 140 40.27 2.60 -26.66
C ILE A 140 41.73 2.59 -26.21
N SER A 141 42.24 1.41 -25.85
CA SER A 141 43.63 1.24 -25.48
C SER A 141 44.56 1.20 -26.72
N GLN A 142 45.71 1.83 -26.61
CA GLN A 142 46.77 1.73 -27.63
C GLN A 142 47.22 0.28 -27.82
N ASP A 143 47.22 -0.52 -26.77
CA ASP A 143 47.66 -1.90 -26.80
C ASP A 143 46.79 -2.79 -27.69
N TRP A 144 45.50 -2.46 -27.84
CA TRP A 144 44.61 -3.18 -28.75
C TRP A 144 45.10 -3.05 -30.22
N MET A 145 45.66 -1.89 -30.58
CA MET A 145 46.13 -1.62 -31.91
C MET A 145 47.50 -2.27 -32.21
N THR A 146 48.26 -2.55 -31.17
CA THR A 146 49.61 -3.16 -31.31
C THR A 146 49.60 -4.69 -31.18
N GLY A 147 48.46 -5.29 -30.80
CA GLY A 147 48.37 -6.73 -30.53
C GLY A 147 49.04 -7.16 -29.24
N ASN A 148 49.30 -6.21 -28.35
CA ASN A 148 49.85 -6.51 -27.04
C ASN A 148 48.80 -7.19 -26.17
N ALA A 149 49.08 -8.39 -25.68
CA ALA A 149 48.18 -9.16 -24.84
C ALA A 149 47.95 -8.57 -23.43
N SER A 150 48.71 -7.52 -23.06
CA SER A 150 48.59 -6.90 -21.73
C SER A 150 47.23 -6.25 -21.48
N ASP A 151 46.50 -5.92 -22.54
CA ASP A 151 45.19 -5.29 -22.46
C ASP A 151 44.05 -6.15 -23.07
N ALA A 152 44.26 -7.45 -23.16
CA ALA A 152 43.27 -8.41 -23.63
C ALA A 152 42.00 -8.42 -22.74
N ASP A 153 42.15 -8.00 -21.52
CA ASP A 153 41.07 -7.92 -20.53
C ASP A 153 39.99 -6.89 -20.95
N SER A 154 40.39 -5.64 -21.10
CA SER A 154 39.49 -4.56 -21.52
C SER A 154 38.94 -4.82 -22.93
N LEU A 155 39.73 -5.37 -23.85
CA LEU A 155 39.25 -5.76 -25.15
C LEU A 155 38.17 -6.84 -25.10
N SER A 156 38.38 -7.87 -24.28
CA SER A 156 37.37 -8.93 -24.07
C SER A 156 36.07 -8.38 -23.52
N TYR A 157 36.16 -7.42 -22.59
CA TYR A 157 35.00 -6.75 -22.00
C TYR A 157 34.26 -5.88 -23.04
N ALA A 158 35.01 -5.13 -23.87
CA ALA A 158 34.43 -4.32 -24.94
C ALA A 158 33.70 -5.19 -25.99
N ILE A 159 34.30 -6.34 -26.39
CA ILE A 159 33.67 -7.28 -27.30
C ILE A 159 32.38 -7.84 -26.70
N ALA A 160 32.41 -8.27 -25.45
CA ALA A 160 31.22 -8.76 -24.75
C ALA A 160 30.09 -7.71 -24.72
N THR A 161 30.46 -6.45 -24.51
CA THR A 161 29.51 -5.33 -24.53
C THR A 161 28.88 -5.14 -25.91
N GLN A 162 29.70 -5.13 -26.98
CA GLN A 162 29.20 -5.02 -28.36
C GLN A 162 28.26 -6.17 -28.74
N MET A 163 28.54 -7.38 -28.29
CA MET A 163 27.65 -8.52 -28.52
C MET A 163 26.26 -8.27 -27.91
N LEU A 164 26.23 -7.84 -26.67
CA LEU A 164 24.97 -7.58 -25.98
C LEU A 164 24.23 -6.38 -26.56
N VAL A 165 24.94 -5.33 -27.03
CA VAL A 165 24.32 -4.23 -27.77
C VAL A 165 23.66 -4.79 -29.05
N TRP A 166 24.33 -5.63 -29.80
CA TRP A 166 23.75 -6.22 -31.00
C TRP A 166 22.57 -7.16 -30.70
N GLU A 167 22.67 -8.00 -29.67
CA GLU A 167 21.56 -8.87 -29.31
C GLU A 167 20.28 -8.07 -28.99
N VAL A 168 20.39 -6.89 -28.34
CA VAL A 168 19.25 -6.01 -28.09
C VAL A 168 18.70 -5.46 -29.40
N VAL A 169 19.52 -4.89 -30.26
CA VAL A 169 19.04 -4.20 -31.47
C VAL A 169 18.58 -5.14 -32.56
N VAL A 170 19.02 -6.41 -32.60
CA VAL A 170 18.53 -7.41 -33.55
C VAL A 170 17.36 -8.25 -33.00
N GLY A 171 16.98 -8.09 -31.74
CA GLY A 171 15.85 -8.78 -31.15
C GLY A 171 16.15 -10.16 -30.55
N GLU A 172 17.42 -10.44 -30.22
CA GLU A 172 17.82 -11.63 -29.46
C GLU A 172 17.70 -11.48 -27.95
N ARG A 173 17.19 -10.33 -27.48
CA ARG A 173 16.82 -10.06 -26.07
C ARG A 173 15.40 -9.58 -25.97
N ASP A 174 14.67 -10.13 -24.97
CA ASP A 174 13.35 -9.63 -24.58
C ASP A 174 13.45 -8.51 -23.51
N ALA A 175 12.30 -8.01 -23.07
CA ALA A 175 12.24 -6.94 -22.05
C ALA A 175 12.83 -7.34 -20.68
N ASN A 176 12.91 -8.64 -20.37
CA ASN A 176 13.52 -9.17 -19.14
C ASN A 176 15.03 -9.45 -19.32
N PHE A 177 15.55 -9.14 -20.48
CA PHE A 177 16.91 -9.47 -20.90
C PHE A 177 17.16 -10.97 -21.05
N ASP A 178 16.11 -11.77 -21.24
CA ASP A 178 16.23 -13.18 -21.57
C ASP A 178 16.53 -13.36 -23.05
N HIS A 179 17.36 -14.38 -23.35
CA HIS A 179 17.69 -14.68 -24.71
C HIS A 179 16.50 -15.30 -25.44
N VAL A 180 16.16 -14.77 -26.62
CA VAL A 180 15.14 -15.32 -27.51
C VAL A 180 15.80 -15.95 -28.75
N ASP A 181 15.07 -16.90 -29.35
CA ASP A 181 15.60 -17.68 -30.48
C ASP A 181 16.04 -16.77 -31.67
N PRO A 182 17.32 -16.77 -32.04
CA PRO A 182 17.85 -15.94 -33.12
C PRO A 182 17.42 -16.41 -34.52
N SER A 183 16.77 -17.53 -34.66
CA SER A 183 16.31 -18.09 -35.94
C SER A 183 15.42 -17.13 -36.73
N ALA A 184 14.76 -16.21 -36.05
CA ALA A 184 13.96 -15.17 -36.64
C ALA A 184 14.77 -14.10 -37.39
N TYR A 185 16.07 -13.92 -37.06
CA TYR A 185 16.91 -12.88 -37.65
C TYR A 185 17.47 -13.26 -39.06
N GLY A 186 17.48 -14.55 -39.39
CA GLY A 186 17.87 -15.05 -40.72
C GLY A 186 19.36 -14.96 -41.06
N LYS A 187 20.22 -14.54 -40.12
CA LYS A 187 21.65 -14.34 -40.27
C LYS A 187 22.51 -15.09 -39.26
N GLY A 188 21.93 -15.98 -38.48
CA GLY A 188 22.56 -16.64 -37.35
C GLY A 188 22.53 -15.82 -36.06
N ALA A 189 22.96 -16.38 -34.95
CA ALA A 189 23.03 -15.73 -33.67
C ALA A 189 24.21 -14.75 -33.59
N VAL A 190 24.05 -13.67 -32.80
CA VAL A 190 25.16 -12.77 -32.47
C VAL A 190 26.33 -13.55 -31.86
N MET A 191 26.04 -14.58 -31.07
CA MET A 191 27.04 -15.47 -30.48
C MET A 191 27.95 -16.17 -31.51
N ASP A 192 27.47 -16.37 -32.72
CA ASP A 192 28.24 -17.00 -33.80
C ASP A 192 29.42 -16.13 -34.30
N TYR A 193 29.40 -14.83 -33.93
CA TYR A 193 30.53 -13.92 -34.20
C TYR A 193 31.78 -14.26 -33.37
N ILE A 194 31.70 -15.12 -32.36
CA ILE A 194 32.88 -15.59 -31.61
C ILE A 194 33.13 -17.06 -31.91
N GLY A 195 34.10 -17.31 -32.77
CA GLY A 195 34.50 -18.68 -33.11
C GLY A 195 34.96 -19.48 -31.89
N ALA A 196 34.73 -20.79 -31.93
CA ALA A 196 35.14 -21.68 -30.84
C ALA A 196 36.67 -21.71 -30.59
N SER A 197 37.46 -21.38 -31.60
CA SER A 197 38.93 -21.31 -31.53
C SER A 197 39.49 -19.94 -31.16
N ASN A 198 38.63 -18.95 -30.90
CA ASN A 198 39.06 -17.63 -30.47
C ASN A 198 39.85 -17.71 -29.15
N PRO A 199 41.09 -17.22 -29.07
CA PRO A 199 41.90 -17.32 -27.87
C PRO A 199 41.37 -16.55 -26.69
N LEU A 200 40.52 -15.52 -26.91
CA LEU A 200 39.85 -14.71 -25.86
C LEU A 200 38.45 -15.17 -25.53
N ARG A 201 37.94 -16.22 -26.22
CA ARG A 201 36.53 -16.63 -26.07
C ARG A 201 36.11 -16.84 -24.60
N SER A 202 36.93 -17.50 -23.80
CA SER A 202 36.63 -17.78 -22.40
C SER A 202 36.47 -16.49 -21.59
N GLN A 203 37.36 -15.53 -21.85
CA GLN A 203 37.31 -14.23 -21.15
C GLN A 203 36.15 -13.35 -21.62
N ILE A 204 35.91 -13.32 -22.95
CA ILE A 204 34.74 -12.63 -23.51
C ILE A 204 33.43 -13.17 -22.90
N MET A 205 33.30 -14.52 -22.86
CA MET A 205 32.10 -15.14 -22.27
C MET A 205 31.96 -14.90 -20.78
N SER A 206 33.08 -14.75 -20.07
CA SER A 206 33.03 -14.37 -18.65
C SER A 206 32.39 -12.98 -18.47
N TYR A 207 32.86 -11.99 -19.22
CA TYR A 207 32.27 -10.64 -19.18
C TYR A 207 30.84 -10.59 -19.72
N TYR A 208 30.55 -11.30 -20.80
CA TYR A 208 29.23 -11.43 -21.37
C TYR A 208 28.22 -11.92 -20.31
N ASN A 209 28.53 -13.00 -19.60
CA ASN A 209 27.67 -13.53 -18.54
C ASN A 209 27.60 -12.59 -17.33
N GLN A 210 28.69 -11.92 -16.98
CA GLN A 210 28.72 -10.95 -15.88
C GLN A 210 27.81 -9.75 -16.17
N ILE A 211 27.83 -9.21 -17.39
CA ILE A 211 26.92 -8.10 -17.77
C ILE A 211 25.47 -8.54 -17.68
N ILE A 212 25.14 -9.74 -18.22
CA ILE A 212 23.79 -10.30 -18.15
C ILE A 212 23.32 -10.44 -16.70
N GLU A 213 24.16 -11.01 -15.84
CA GLU A 213 23.82 -11.20 -14.43
C GLU A 213 23.58 -9.85 -13.72
N ASN A 214 24.43 -8.86 -13.99
CA ASN A 214 24.27 -7.53 -13.44
C ASN A 214 22.96 -6.87 -13.90
N ILE A 215 22.59 -7.01 -15.19
CA ILE A 215 21.33 -6.48 -15.72
C ILE A 215 20.13 -7.20 -15.09
N LYS A 216 20.20 -8.53 -14.96
CA LYS A 216 19.14 -9.30 -14.31
C LYS A 216 18.99 -8.93 -12.83
N THR A 217 20.10 -8.79 -12.11
CA THR A 217 20.14 -8.35 -10.71
C THR A 217 19.61 -6.90 -10.56
N HIS A 218 19.79 -6.06 -11.59
CA HIS A 218 19.22 -4.71 -11.59
C HIS A 218 17.70 -4.73 -11.38
N ASN A 219 16.99 -5.69 -11.97
CA ASN A 219 15.54 -5.82 -11.91
C ASN A 219 15.00 -6.62 -10.72
N VAL A 220 15.88 -7.26 -9.93
CA VAL A 220 15.43 -8.04 -8.77
C VAL A 220 14.82 -7.14 -7.73
N MET A 221 13.59 -7.45 -7.35
CA MET A 221 12.83 -6.77 -6.30
C MET A 221 12.60 -7.69 -5.10
N PRO A 222 12.17 -7.17 -3.94
CA PRO A 222 11.80 -8.01 -2.80
C PRO A 222 10.77 -9.07 -3.21
N SER A 223 10.93 -10.29 -2.72
CA SER A 223 10.18 -11.48 -3.16
C SER A 223 8.67 -11.39 -2.93
N PHE A 224 8.24 -10.51 -2.04
CA PHE A 224 6.83 -10.24 -1.74
C PHE A 224 6.23 -9.13 -2.62
N CYS A 225 7.04 -8.44 -3.45
CA CYS A 225 6.57 -7.41 -4.38
C CYS A 225 6.18 -8.00 -5.73
N ALA A 226 5.28 -7.33 -6.42
CA ALA A 226 4.93 -7.55 -7.83
C ALA A 226 5.49 -6.42 -8.71
N PRO A 227 5.78 -6.68 -10.01
CA PRO A 227 6.39 -5.68 -10.89
C PRO A 227 5.41 -4.57 -11.34
N SER A 228 4.12 -4.74 -11.13
CA SER A 228 3.12 -3.72 -11.43
C SER A 228 2.03 -3.68 -10.37
N ARG A 229 1.33 -2.56 -10.29
CA ARG A 229 0.21 -2.34 -9.36
C ARG A 229 -0.92 -3.33 -9.58
N ASP A 230 -1.21 -3.70 -10.82
CA ASP A 230 -2.29 -4.62 -11.18
C ASP A 230 -2.07 -6.07 -10.70
N TYR A 231 -0.85 -6.41 -10.34
CA TYR A 231 -0.45 -7.72 -9.80
C TYR A 231 0.02 -7.66 -8.35
N ALA A 232 -0.17 -6.51 -7.69
CA ALA A 232 0.15 -6.36 -6.29
C ALA A 232 -0.59 -7.43 -5.46
N ARG A 233 0.11 -8.02 -4.50
CA ARG A 233 -0.47 -9.03 -3.60
C ARG A 233 -0.88 -8.33 -2.32
N ALA A 234 -2.06 -8.67 -1.81
CA ALA A 234 -2.52 -8.21 -0.52
C ALA A 234 -1.92 -9.04 0.62
N TYR A 235 -1.57 -8.37 1.71
CA TYR A 235 -1.06 -8.93 2.94
C TYR A 235 -1.80 -8.29 4.11
N GLU A 236 -2.27 -9.13 5.02
CA GLU A 236 -3.04 -8.70 6.18
C GLU A 236 -2.13 -8.30 7.34
N LEU A 237 -2.43 -7.14 7.95
CA LEU A 237 -1.84 -6.73 9.22
C LEU A 237 -2.67 -7.27 10.37
N GLU A 238 -2.03 -7.91 11.34
CA GLU A 238 -2.67 -8.42 12.54
C GLU A 238 -2.62 -7.38 13.66
N GLN A 239 -3.69 -7.28 14.45
CA GLN A 239 -3.72 -6.41 15.61
C GLN A 239 -2.80 -6.94 16.72
N ASP A 240 -1.87 -6.10 17.19
CA ASP A 240 -1.02 -6.35 18.36
C ASP A 240 -1.17 -5.20 19.37
N GLY A 241 -2.05 -5.38 20.33
CA GLY A 241 -2.43 -4.34 21.28
C GLY A 241 -3.20 -3.19 20.62
N SER A 242 -2.61 -1.99 20.58
CA SER A 242 -3.19 -0.80 19.94
C SER A 242 -2.67 -0.55 18.51
N GLU A 243 -1.73 -1.34 18.05
CA GLU A 243 -1.11 -1.22 16.72
C GLU A 243 -1.45 -2.43 15.86
N TYR A 244 -1.38 -2.25 14.54
CA TYR A 244 -1.47 -3.33 13.56
C TYR A 244 -0.07 -3.59 13.02
N THR A 245 0.33 -4.85 12.93
CA THR A 245 1.68 -5.22 12.55
C THR A 245 1.71 -6.37 11.54
N LEU A 246 2.69 -6.33 10.65
CA LEU A 246 2.98 -7.39 9.69
C LEU A 246 4.49 -7.51 9.53
N THR A 247 5.00 -8.73 9.40
CA THR A 247 6.39 -8.96 9.03
C THR A 247 6.50 -9.81 7.77
N LEU A 248 7.05 -9.22 6.70
CA LEU A 248 7.36 -9.89 5.45
C LEU A 248 8.83 -10.28 5.39
N THR A 249 9.11 -11.44 4.79
CA THR A 249 10.50 -11.93 4.60
C THR A 249 10.86 -11.91 3.12
N ASP A 250 11.96 -11.25 2.80
CA ASP A 250 12.50 -11.21 1.43
C ASP A 250 13.46 -12.38 1.21
N SER A 251 13.07 -13.34 0.37
CA SER A 251 13.91 -14.48 -0.03
C SER A 251 14.95 -14.11 -1.10
N ASN A 252 14.79 -12.95 -1.76
CA ASN A 252 15.73 -12.50 -2.79
C ASN A 252 16.94 -11.76 -2.21
N GLY A 253 16.89 -11.38 -0.92
CA GLY A 253 18.00 -10.76 -0.21
C GLY A 253 18.35 -9.35 -0.69
N VAL A 254 17.39 -8.62 -1.26
CA VAL A 254 17.60 -7.27 -1.82
C VAL A 254 16.97 -6.14 -1.01
N LEU A 255 16.40 -6.47 0.14
CA LEU A 255 15.60 -5.56 0.95
C LEU A 255 16.33 -4.26 1.33
N ASP A 256 17.63 -4.34 1.63
CA ASP A 256 18.43 -3.17 2.01
C ASP A 256 18.51 -2.11 0.90
N ASN A 257 18.35 -2.54 -0.36
CA ASN A 257 18.40 -1.66 -1.53
C ASN A 257 17.08 -0.94 -1.80
N TYR A 258 16.02 -1.19 -1.03
CA TYR A 258 14.70 -0.66 -1.30
C TYR A 258 14.22 0.30 -0.21
N ALA A 259 13.57 1.39 -0.63
CA ALA A 259 12.74 2.23 0.23
C ALA A 259 11.27 1.87 0.01
N PHE A 260 10.48 1.96 1.09
CA PHE A 260 9.05 1.66 1.07
C PHE A 260 8.26 2.93 1.37
N SER A 261 7.18 3.13 0.65
CA SER A 261 6.30 4.29 0.83
C SER A 261 4.86 3.97 0.49
N THR A 262 3.95 4.73 1.08
CA THR A 262 2.53 4.74 0.77
C THR A 262 1.99 6.16 0.94
N ASP A 263 0.86 6.48 0.29
CA ASP A 263 0.17 7.77 0.43
C ASP A 263 -0.72 7.81 1.69
N VAL A 264 -0.90 6.68 2.38
CA VAL A 264 -1.72 6.57 3.59
C VAL A 264 -0.88 6.91 4.82
N PRO A 265 -1.28 7.88 5.65
CA PRO A 265 -0.57 8.23 6.87
C PRO A 265 -0.70 7.16 7.95
N GLY A 266 0.20 7.17 8.94
CA GLY A 266 0.17 6.25 10.09
C GLY A 266 0.84 4.90 9.83
N ILE A 267 1.43 4.68 8.65
CA ILE A 267 2.15 3.45 8.31
C ILE A 267 3.65 3.69 8.39
N SER A 268 4.33 2.79 9.08
CA SER A 268 5.78 2.80 9.26
C SER A 268 6.43 1.52 8.73
N PHE A 269 7.63 1.65 8.19
CA PHE A 269 8.41 0.55 7.65
C PHE A 269 9.76 0.45 8.38
N SER A 270 10.09 -0.74 8.88
CA SER A 270 11.36 -1.03 9.54
C SER A 270 12.01 -2.26 8.93
N LYS A 271 13.31 -2.18 8.61
CA LYS A 271 14.07 -3.26 8.00
C LYS A 271 15.07 -3.85 8.99
N SER A 272 15.17 -5.18 9.02
CA SER A 272 16.19 -5.90 9.80
C SER A 272 16.63 -7.17 9.05
N GLY A 273 17.81 -7.12 8.44
CA GLY A 273 18.27 -8.16 7.53
C GLY A 273 17.31 -8.32 6.36
N ASN A 274 16.79 -9.52 6.14
CA ASN A 274 15.83 -9.79 5.07
C ASN A 274 14.35 -9.70 5.52
N ARG A 275 14.06 -9.06 6.66
CA ARG A 275 12.71 -8.88 7.20
C ARG A 275 12.29 -7.42 7.12
N LEU A 276 11.10 -7.18 6.58
CA LEU A 276 10.38 -5.92 6.58
C LEU A 276 9.27 -6.00 7.62
N THR A 277 9.34 -5.20 8.67
CA THR A 277 8.24 -5.03 9.62
C THR A 277 7.48 -3.76 9.27
N ILE A 278 6.17 -3.89 9.18
CA ILE A 278 5.22 -2.84 8.83
C ILE A 278 4.33 -2.65 10.05
N THR A 279 4.14 -1.41 10.50
CA THR A 279 3.24 -1.06 11.59
C THR A 279 2.26 0.01 11.14
N CYS A 280 1.03 -0.06 11.63
CA CYS A 280 -0.02 0.91 11.39
C CYS A 280 -0.65 1.32 12.72
N ASP A 281 -0.68 2.62 13.01
CA ASP A 281 -1.30 3.21 14.21
C ASP A 281 -2.71 3.77 13.97
N THR A 282 -3.10 3.86 12.71
CA THR A 282 -4.41 4.40 12.29
C THR A 282 -5.08 3.40 11.34
N PRO A 283 -5.81 2.41 11.88
CA PRO A 283 -6.40 1.36 11.06
C PRO A 283 -7.45 1.90 10.08
N THR A 284 -7.55 1.25 8.92
CA THR A 284 -8.53 1.55 7.87
C THR A 284 -8.99 0.26 7.21
N GLU A 285 -10.22 0.24 6.70
CA GLU A 285 -10.74 -0.87 5.87
C GLU A 285 -10.37 -0.73 4.39
N GLU A 286 -9.74 0.39 3.99
CA GLU A 286 -9.29 0.57 2.62
C GLU A 286 -8.00 -0.21 2.37
N THR A 287 -7.93 -0.91 1.25
CA THR A 287 -6.70 -1.54 0.78
C THR A 287 -5.64 -0.48 0.50
N ILE A 288 -4.46 -0.66 1.05
CA ILE A 288 -3.37 0.32 1.01
C ILE A 288 -2.29 -0.17 0.05
N LEU A 289 -2.06 0.57 -1.02
CA LEU A 289 -0.96 0.28 -1.94
C LEU A 289 0.37 0.78 -1.36
N VAL A 290 1.36 -0.12 -1.33
CA VAL A 290 2.75 0.18 -0.97
C VAL A 290 3.63 0.10 -2.21
N THR A 291 4.46 1.10 -2.37
CA THR A 291 5.51 1.14 -3.39
C THR A 291 6.87 0.86 -2.73
N ALA A 292 7.57 -0.13 -3.27
CA ALA A 292 8.97 -0.42 -2.97
C ALA A 292 9.83 0.13 -4.11
N GLU A 293 10.68 1.12 -3.85
CA GLU A 293 11.54 1.74 -4.86
C GLU A 293 13.00 1.38 -4.59
N LYS A 294 13.68 0.85 -5.62
CA LYS A 294 15.11 0.54 -5.54
C LYS A 294 15.93 1.82 -5.47
N GLN A 295 16.70 1.95 -4.42
CA GLN A 295 17.55 3.12 -4.19
C GLN A 295 18.85 3.00 -4.98
N ASN A 296 19.34 4.14 -5.50
CA ASN A 296 20.60 4.23 -6.24
C ASN A 296 20.65 3.31 -7.48
N ALA A 297 19.50 3.08 -8.11
CA ALA A 297 19.43 2.39 -9.39
C ALA A 297 19.67 3.39 -10.51
N TYR A 298 20.72 3.15 -11.28
CA TYR A 298 21.14 4.02 -12.39
C TYR A 298 21.41 3.20 -13.64
N SER A 299 21.15 3.82 -14.80
CA SER A 299 21.61 3.36 -16.11
C SER A 299 22.34 4.49 -16.83
N SER A 300 22.95 4.19 -17.96
CA SER A 300 23.57 5.21 -18.80
C SER A 300 22.53 5.92 -19.65
N SER A 301 22.56 7.24 -19.72
CA SER A 301 22.03 7.93 -20.87
C SER A 301 22.81 7.52 -22.11
N LEU A 302 22.17 7.48 -23.27
CA LEU A 302 22.79 7.11 -24.53
C LEU A 302 23.13 8.36 -25.32
N VAL A 303 24.41 8.49 -25.72
CA VAL A 303 24.79 9.48 -26.74
C VAL A 303 24.84 8.73 -28.07
N ILE A 304 23.92 9.10 -28.97
CA ILE A 304 23.81 8.50 -30.29
C ILE A 304 24.60 9.34 -31.30
N TRP A 305 25.40 8.67 -32.11
CA TRP A 305 26.22 9.28 -33.16
C TRP A 305 25.73 8.78 -34.49
N SER A 306 25.21 9.67 -35.34
CA SER A 306 24.55 9.35 -36.60
C SER A 306 24.97 10.35 -37.70
N ASP A 307 24.91 9.93 -38.96
CA ASP A 307 25.01 10.81 -40.11
C ASP A 307 23.61 11.37 -40.52
N GLY A 308 22.57 10.96 -39.82
CA GLY A 308 21.20 11.34 -40.10
C GLY A 308 20.51 10.51 -41.19
N THR A 309 21.13 9.42 -41.63
CA THR A 309 20.59 8.50 -42.65
C THR A 309 20.32 7.12 -42.07
N TRP A 310 19.19 6.54 -42.44
CA TRP A 310 18.78 5.18 -42.06
C TRP A 310 18.95 4.21 -43.23
N SER A 311 20.06 4.20 -43.88
CA SER A 311 20.23 3.34 -45.03
C SER A 311 21.58 2.68 -45.04
N LYS A 312 21.69 1.49 -45.66
CA LYS A 312 22.95 0.83 -45.89
C LYS A 312 23.97 1.63 -46.73
N ALA A 313 23.54 2.76 -47.30
CA ALA A 313 24.38 3.71 -48.01
C ALA A 313 24.87 4.85 -47.11
N GLY A 314 24.41 4.93 -45.86
CA GLY A 314 24.88 5.85 -44.85
C GLY A 314 26.11 5.36 -44.10
N VAL A 315 26.50 6.12 -43.11
CA VAL A 315 27.54 5.75 -42.15
C VAL A 315 26.87 5.09 -40.94
N GLN A 316 27.44 4.03 -40.43
CA GLN A 316 26.89 3.23 -39.33
C GLN A 316 26.66 4.10 -38.09
N ASP A 317 25.44 4.03 -37.55
CA ASP A 317 25.08 4.65 -36.29
C ASP A 317 25.72 3.90 -35.11
N THR A 318 26.18 4.67 -34.13
CA THR A 318 26.83 4.15 -32.93
C THR A 318 26.35 4.81 -31.68
N ILE A 319 26.51 4.14 -30.54
CA ILE A 319 26.20 4.70 -29.22
C ILE A 319 27.43 4.73 -28.32
N THR A 320 27.51 5.73 -27.47
CA THR A 320 28.49 5.79 -26.39
C THR A 320 27.79 5.93 -25.05
N TYR A 321 28.49 5.53 -23.98
CA TYR A 321 28.11 5.83 -22.63
C TYR A 321 28.03 7.36 -22.43
N GLY A 322 26.92 7.84 -21.92
CA GLY A 322 26.72 9.25 -21.58
C GLY A 322 26.99 9.55 -20.10
N GLU A 323 25.96 9.80 -19.36
CA GLU A 323 26.01 10.03 -17.91
C GLU A 323 25.07 9.09 -17.17
N ASN A 324 25.26 8.93 -15.85
CA ASN A 324 24.34 8.17 -15.03
C ASN A 324 23.00 8.88 -14.93
N VAL A 325 21.94 8.20 -15.33
CA VAL A 325 20.56 8.64 -15.17
C VAL A 325 19.81 7.70 -14.22
N SER A 326 18.82 8.22 -13.52
CA SER A 326 17.99 7.40 -12.64
C SER A 326 17.25 6.35 -13.46
N ASP A 327 17.32 5.10 -13.01
CA ASP A 327 16.64 3.95 -13.60
C ASP A 327 15.95 3.15 -12.48
N PRO A 328 14.87 3.72 -11.86
CA PRO A 328 14.23 3.14 -10.70
C PRO A 328 13.54 1.82 -11.05
N VAL A 329 13.73 0.83 -10.19
CA VAL A 329 12.95 -0.42 -10.22
C VAL A 329 11.94 -0.36 -9.10
N ASN A 330 10.65 -0.39 -9.47
CA ASN A 330 9.55 -0.34 -8.53
C ASN A 330 8.91 -1.71 -8.37
N GLY A 331 8.65 -2.07 -7.12
CA GLY A 331 7.82 -3.21 -6.75
C GLY A 331 6.58 -2.74 -5.99
N TYR A 332 5.52 -3.53 -6.00
CA TYR A 332 4.24 -3.16 -5.41
C TYR A 332 3.66 -4.30 -4.59
N PHE A 333 3.03 -3.98 -3.48
CA PHE A 333 2.18 -4.89 -2.72
C PHE A 333 1.07 -4.09 -2.03
N GLU A 334 0.06 -4.78 -1.54
CA GLU A 334 -1.08 -4.17 -0.86
C GLU A 334 -1.12 -4.63 0.60
N LEU A 335 -1.68 -3.78 1.45
CA LEU A 335 -1.94 -4.07 2.84
C LEU A 335 -3.43 -4.00 3.08
N GLU A 336 -3.93 -4.95 3.84
CA GLU A 336 -5.31 -5.01 4.33
C GLU A 336 -5.28 -5.19 5.85
N MET A 337 -6.32 -4.73 6.53
CA MET A 337 -6.48 -4.92 7.96
C MET A 337 -7.96 -4.82 8.34
N ASP A 338 -8.38 -5.67 9.26
CA ASP A 338 -9.68 -5.56 9.89
C ASP A 338 -9.58 -4.53 11.03
N ALA A 339 -9.93 -3.29 10.72
CA ALA A 339 -9.86 -2.22 11.70
C ALA A 339 -10.87 -2.43 12.83
N ALA A 340 -10.40 -2.63 14.06
CA ALA A 340 -11.29 -2.72 15.21
C ALA A 340 -12.02 -1.40 15.46
N GLY A 341 -13.32 -1.49 15.73
CA GLY A 341 -14.17 -0.38 16.09
C GLY A 341 -14.42 -0.27 17.59
N GLY A 342 -15.39 0.55 17.96
CA GLY A 342 -15.81 0.77 19.34
C GLY A 342 -17.32 0.75 19.53
N LEU A 343 -17.75 0.58 20.78
CA LEU A 343 -19.14 0.68 21.19
C LEU A 343 -19.26 1.58 22.42
N ARG A 344 -20.09 2.61 22.32
CA ARG A 344 -20.48 3.44 23.46
C ARG A 344 -21.89 3.08 23.91
N ILE A 345 -22.05 2.72 25.19
CA ILE A 345 -23.36 2.53 25.84
C ILE A 345 -23.64 3.75 26.70
N VAL A 346 -24.81 4.34 26.55
CA VAL A 346 -25.28 5.48 27.34
C VAL A 346 -26.50 5.03 28.14
N LYS A 347 -26.41 5.14 29.48
CA LYS A 347 -27.46 4.82 30.40
C LYS A 347 -28.11 6.07 30.96
N THR A 348 -29.43 6.14 30.88
CA THR A 348 -30.25 7.10 31.59
C THR A 348 -31.25 6.38 32.48
N SER A 349 -31.76 7.03 33.52
CA SER A 349 -32.76 6.45 34.42
C SER A 349 -33.61 7.54 34.99
N GLU A 350 -34.90 7.23 35.20
CA GLU A 350 -35.89 8.13 35.76
C GLU A 350 -35.54 8.59 37.20
N ASP A 351 -34.95 7.70 38.00
CA ASP A 351 -34.47 7.96 39.35
C ASP A 351 -33.04 8.51 39.44
N GLY A 352 -32.41 8.73 38.31
CA GLY A 352 -31.02 9.19 38.24
C GLY A 352 -29.95 8.11 38.55
N ASN A 353 -30.38 6.87 38.81
CA ASN A 353 -29.43 5.77 39.08
C ASN A 353 -28.87 5.22 37.78
N VAL A 354 -27.70 5.67 37.40
CA VAL A 354 -27.01 5.30 36.15
C VAL A 354 -25.67 4.59 36.38
N SER A 355 -25.17 4.55 37.61
CA SER A 355 -23.86 4.01 37.95
C SER A 355 -23.91 2.53 38.32
N GLY A 356 -22.94 1.74 37.85
CA GLY A 356 -22.83 0.33 38.20
C GLY A 356 -23.87 -0.58 37.54
N ILE A 357 -24.63 -0.10 36.57
CA ILE A 357 -25.62 -0.88 35.82
C ILE A 357 -24.85 -1.85 34.92
N GLU A 358 -25.23 -3.12 34.98
CA GLU A 358 -24.54 -4.21 34.25
C GLU A 358 -25.17 -4.47 32.90
N PHE A 359 -24.32 -4.62 31.90
CA PHE A 359 -24.67 -4.98 30.52
C PHE A 359 -23.93 -6.22 30.09
N THR A 360 -24.53 -7.02 29.22
CA THR A 360 -23.86 -8.08 28.46
C THR A 360 -23.79 -7.65 27.01
N ILE A 361 -22.58 -7.71 26.42
CA ILE A 361 -22.34 -7.48 25.00
C ILE A 361 -21.98 -8.81 24.40
N THR A 362 -22.67 -9.23 23.32
CA THR A 362 -22.39 -10.48 22.59
C THR A 362 -22.26 -10.20 21.10
N GLY A 363 -21.24 -10.77 20.49
CA GLY A 363 -20.99 -10.80 19.05
C GLY A 363 -20.76 -12.25 18.58
N GLU A 364 -20.26 -12.47 17.37
CA GLU A 364 -20.04 -13.82 16.82
C GLU A 364 -19.08 -14.65 17.71
N ASP A 365 -17.91 -14.10 18.02
CA ASP A 365 -16.90 -14.72 18.90
C ASP A 365 -16.60 -13.88 20.15
N TYR A 366 -17.52 -12.96 20.51
CA TYR A 366 -17.31 -12.03 21.60
C TYR A 366 -18.45 -12.13 22.63
N SER A 367 -18.10 -12.17 23.91
CA SER A 367 -19.06 -12.07 25.01
C SER A 367 -18.39 -11.48 26.23
N GLU A 368 -18.83 -10.30 26.65
CA GLU A 368 -18.30 -9.58 27.81
C GLU A 368 -19.41 -9.00 28.66
N ARG A 369 -19.19 -8.92 29.98
CA ARG A 369 -20.01 -8.19 30.93
C ARG A 369 -19.29 -6.91 31.35
N VAL A 370 -20.01 -5.80 31.20
CA VAL A 370 -19.49 -4.45 31.48
C VAL A 370 -20.44 -3.70 32.41
N ARG A 371 -19.93 -2.68 33.07
CA ARG A 371 -20.71 -1.86 34.00
C ARG A 371 -20.54 -0.38 33.72
N THR A 372 -21.60 0.39 33.87
CA THR A 372 -21.59 1.84 33.72
C THR A 372 -20.73 2.52 34.78
N GLY A 373 -20.00 3.55 34.37
CA GLY A 373 -19.34 4.50 35.26
C GLY A 373 -20.31 5.40 36.00
N SER A 374 -19.80 6.31 36.81
CA SER A 374 -20.61 7.29 37.56
C SER A 374 -21.36 8.26 36.66
N ASP A 375 -20.95 8.43 35.42
CA ASP A 375 -21.60 9.26 34.40
C ASP A 375 -22.64 8.50 33.57
N GLY A 376 -22.83 7.20 33.84
CA GLY A 376 -23.77 6.34 33.12
C GLY A 376 -23.24 5.88 31.75
N THR A 377 -21.94 5.99 31.46
CA THR A 377 -21.38 5.57 30.17
C THR A 377 -20.47 4.36 30.30
N ILE A 378 -20.37 3.64 29.19
CA ILE A 378 -19.39 2.57 28.97
C ILE A 378 -18.79 2.80 27.58
N ASP A 379 -17.48 2.84 27.46
CA ASP A 379 -16.76 2.84 26.18
C ASP A 379 -16.00 1.51 26.06
N VAL A 380 -16.33 0.73 25.03
CA VAL A 380 -15.65 -0.52 24.67
C VAL A 380 -14.91 -0.31 23.36
N THR A 381 -13.65 -0.65 23.33
CA THR A 381 -12.78 -0.51 22.14
C THR A 381 -12.23 -1.88 21.74
N GLY A 382 -11.72 -1.99 20.53
CA GLY A 382 -11.13 -3.24 20.05
C GLY A 382 -12.17 -4.29 19.62
N LEU A 383 -13.37 -3.85 19.25
CA LEU A 383 -14.41 -4.73 18.72
C LEU A 383 -14.21 -4.92 17.22
N MET A 384 -14.10 -6.17 16.79
CA MET A 384 -14.03 -6.50 15.36
C MET A 384 -15.30 -6.03 14.64
N PRO A 385 -15.21 -5.63 13.36
CA PRO A 385 -16.38 -5.28 12.57
C PRO A 385 -17.42 -6.40 12.60
N GLY A 386 -18.68 -6.04 12.84
CA GLY A 386 -19.73 -7.04 12.95
C GLY A 386 -20.97 -6.58 13.67
N ARG A 387 -21.91 -7.51 13.89
CA ARG A 387 -23.16 -7.25 14.58
C ARG A 387 -23.06 -7.68 16.04
N TYR A 388 -23.35 -6.74 16.95
CA TYR A 388 -23.34 -6.95 18.38
C TYR A 388 -24.73 -6.78 18.97
N THR A 389 -25.01 -7.53 20.02
CA THR A 389 -26.22 -7.44 20.82
C THR A 389 -25.85 -6.96 22.21
N VAL A 390 -26.52 -5.90 22.66
CA VAL A 390 -26.35 -5.30 24.00
C VAL A 390 -27.59 -5.56 24.82
N THR A 391 -27.45 -6.17 25.98
CA THR A 391 -28.53 -6.51 26.87
C THR A 391 -28.26 -5.96 28.27
N GLU A 392 -29.17 -5.16 28.81
CA GLU A 392 -29.11 -4.71 30.19
C GLU A 392 -29.53 -5.82 31.14
N ILE A 393 -28.80 -6.02 32.23
CA ILE A 393 -29.21 -6.88 33.33
C ILE A 393 -30.04 -6.04 34.31
N ASN A 394 -31.36 -6.07 34.15
CA ASN A 394 -32.28 -5.22 34.88
C ASN A 394 -32.47 -5.64 36.33
N SER A 395 -32.68 -4.66 37.21
CA SER A 395 -33.23 -4.87 38.56
C SER A 395 -34.75 -5.01 38.50
N ASP A 396 -35.33 -5.61 39.53
CA ASP A 396 -36.79 -5.81 39.65
C ASP A 396 -37.59 -4.50 39.75
N ALA A 397 -36.93 -3.37 40.02
CA ALA A 397 -37.58 -2.06 40.18
C ALA A 397 -37.98 -1.40 38.87
N TYR A 398 -37.37 -1.79 37.74
CA TYR A 398 -37.57 -1.15 36.43
C TYR A 398 -38.41 -2.01 35.48
N THR A 399 -39.08 -1.34 34.55
CA THR A 399 -39.77 -2.02 33.46
C THR A 399 -38.73 -2.77 32.57
N PRO A 400 -39.05 -4.03 32.17
CA PRO A 400 -38.13 -4.77 31.29
C PRO A 400 -37.86 -4.01 29.98
N GLN A 401 -36.63 -4.04 29.55
CA GLN A 401 -36.23 -3.50 28.24
C GLN A 401 -35.73 -4.65 27.32
N ASP A 402 -36.02 -4.50 26.04
CA ASP A 402 -35.48 -5.41 25.03
C ASP A 402 -34.00 -5.13 24.82
N PHE A 403 -33.28 -6.15 24.37
CA PHE A 403 -31.91 -6.00 23.90
C PHE A 403 -31.88 -5.06 22.68
N GLN A 404 -30.75 -4.39 22.48
CA GLN A 404 -30.48 -3.61 21.28
C GLN A 404 -29.38 -4.28 20.44
N THR A 405 -29.50 -4.16 19.13
CA THR A 405 -28.47 -4.62 18.20
C THR A 405 -27.83 -3.43 17.51
N VAL A 406 -26.52 -3.50 17.35
CA VAL A 406 -25.71 -2.47 16.72
C VAL A 406 -24.70 -3.11 15.78
N THR A 407 -24.40 -2.46 14.68
CA THR A 407 -23.32 -2.88 13.78
C THR A 407 -22.12 -1.99 14.06
N ILE A 408 -20.97 -2.61 14.32
CA ILE A 408 -19.68 -1.95 14.45
C ILE A 408 -19.02 -1.99 13.08
N ALA A 409 -18.64 -0.84 12.55
CA ALA A 409 -17.80 -0.71 11.36
C ALA A 409 -16.35 -0.52 11.80
N GLY A 410 -15.42 -0.90 10.91
CA GLY A 410 -14.01 -0.78 11.19
C GLY A 410 -13.57 0.66 11.44
N GLY A 411 -12.78 0.86 12.48
CA GLY A 411 -12.29 2.18 12.87
C GLY A 411 -13.36 3.14 13.41
N GLU A 412 -14.65 2.74 13.46
CA GLU A 412 -15.75 3.59 13.91
C GLU A 412 -16.27 3.20 15.29
N SER A 413 -16.86 4.16 16.01
CA SER A 413 -17.56 3.91 17.27
C SER A 413 -19.07 4.05 17.06
N ALA A 414 -19.80 2.98 17.33
CA ALA A 414 -21.25 3.00 17.37
C ALA A 414 -21.77 3.32 18.78
N ALA A 415 -23.04 3.75 18.92
CA ALA A 415 -23.63 4.06 20.21
C ALA A 415 -25.02 3.46 20.36
N VAL A 416 -25.34 3.02 21.59
CA VAL A 416 -26.67 2.59 22.00
C VAL A 416 -27.06 3.30 23.30
N THR A 417 -28.37 3.56 23.48
CA THR A 417 -28.89 4.24 24.66
C THR A 417 -29.98 3.41 25.32
N PHE A 418 -29.87 3.20 26.64
CA PHE A 418 -30.86 2.53 27.46
C PHE A 418 -31.41 3.51 28.50
N ASN A 419 -32.75 3.52 28.67
CA ASN A 419 -33.43 4.38 29.63
C ASN A 419 -34.28 3.56 30.60
N ASN A 420 -33.96 3.56 31.90
CA ASN A 420 -34.75 2.87 32.91
C ASN A 420 -35.94 3.69 33.33
N THR A 421 -37.14 3.08 33.27
CA THR A 421 -38.38 3.61 33.74
C THR A 421 -38.83 2.78 34.94
N LEU A 422 -39.24 3.43 36.02
CA LEU A 422 -39.68 2.78 37.26
C LEU A 422 -41.03 2.08 37.08
N LYS A 423 -41.14 0.88 37.64
CA LYS A 423 -42.39 0.14 37.70
C LYS A 423 -43.35 0.81 38.66
N ARG A 424 -44.61 0.91 38.27
CA ARG A 424 -45.69 1.49 39.06
C ARG A 424 -46.90 0.57 39.10
N GLY A 425 -47.70 0.73 40.17
CA GLY A 425 -49.03 0.15 40.33
C GLY A 425 -50.00 1.18 40.94
N ALA A 426 -51.08 0.71 41.49
CA ALA A 426 -52.09 1.54 42.12
C ALA A 426 -52.59 0.91 43.44
N LEU A 427 -53.18 1.74 44.26
CA LEU A 427 -53.91 1.29 45.50
C LEU A 427 -55.27 1.95 45.56
N GLN A 428 -56.31 1.16 45.88
CA GLN A 428 -57.63 1.62 46.27
C GLN A 428 -57.84 1.33 47.74
N VAL A 429 -58.26 2.38 48.48
CA VAL A 429 -58.56 2.24 49.87
C VAL A 429 -60.03 2.53 50.03
N ARG A 430 -60.77 1.54 50.52
CA ARG A 430 -62.23 1.63 50.78
C ARG A 430 -62.50 1.92 52.25
N LYS A 431 -63.18 3.02 52.49
CA LYS A 431 -63.68 3.41 53.82
C LYS A 431 -65.11 2.93 54.04
N SER A 432 -65.37 2.40 55.21
CA SER A 432 -66.71 2.17 55.75
C SER A 432 -66.79 2.76 57.15
N ALA A 433 -68.00 3.16 57.61
CA ALA A 433 -68.23 3.68 58.93
C ALA A 433 -69.68 3.37 59.38
N GLU A 434 -69.90 3.22 60.64
CA GLU A 434 -71.25 2.93 61.22
C GLU A 434 -72.32 3.96 60.86
N ASP A 435 -71.95 5.23 60.73
CA ASP A 435 -72.82 6.34 60.39
C ASP A 435 -72.77 6.73 58.89
N ASN A 436 -72.14 5.87 58.03
CA ASN A 436 -71.91 6.13 56.60
C ASN A 436 -71.10 7.39 56.31
N PHE A 437 -70.27 7.91 57.24
CA PHE A 437 -69.28 8.94 56.96
C PHE A 437 -68.07 8.35 56.24
N ILE A 438 -68.16 8.36 54.93
CA ILE A 438 -67.11 7.68 54.03
C ILE A 438 -66.48 8.64 53.06
N GLU A 439 -67.03 9.81 52.81
CA GLU A 439 -66.51 10.83 51.91
C GLU A 439 -65.59 11.82 52.65
N GLY A 440 -64.53 12.26 52.05
CA GLY A 440 -63.59 13.27 52.59
C GLY A 440 -62.61 12.71 53.62
N VAL A 441 -62.49 11.41 53.78
CA VAL A 441 -61.54 10.77 54.68
C VAL A 441 -60.16 10.69 53.99
N THR A 442 -59.12 11.17 54.66
CA THR A 442 -57.74 11.23 54.14
C THR A 442 -56.99 10.00 54.57
N PHE A 443 -56.30 9.40 53.59
CA PHE A 443 -55.35 8.30 53.82
C PHE A 443 -53.97 8.75 53.45
N HIS A 444 -52.93 8.28 54.19
CA HIS A 444 -51.50 8.50 53.98
C HIS A 444 -50.78 7.18 53.66
N LEU A 445 -50.20 7.14 52.50
CA LEU A 445 -49.38 6.00 52.03
C LEU A 445 -47.93 6.40 52.10
N TYR A 446 -47.09 5.64 52.81
CA TYR A 446 -45.69 5.98 52.94
C TYR A 446 -44.78 4.74 53.06
N GLY A 447 -43.52 4.96 52.73
CA GLY A 447 -42.46 3.94 52.80
C GLY A 447 -41.44 4.06 51.69
N THR A 448 -40.55 3.06 51.58
CA THR A 448 -39.49 3.07 50.59
C THR A 448 -39.82 2.11 49.43
N SER A 449 -39.74 2.61 48.20
CA SER A 449 -40.00 1.83 46.98
C SER A 449 -38.93 0.76 46.69
N ALA A 450 -39.19 -0.10 45.72
CA ALA A 450 -38.24 -1.08 45.23
C ALA A 450 -36.97 -0.42 44.63
N SER A 451 -37.05 0.80 44.18
CA SER A 451 -35.90 1.60 43.67
C SER A 451 -35.15 2.35 44.77
N GLY A 452 -35.64 2.31 46.02
CA GLY A 452 -35.04 3.04 47.14
C GLY A 452 -35.54 4.48 47.28
N LEU A 453 -36.46 4.93 46.43
CA LEU A 453 -37.09 6.24 46.55
C LEU A 453 -38.17 6.21 47.61
N GLU A 454 -38.30 7.28 48.39
CA GLU A 454 -39.38 7.45 49.37
C GLU A 454 -40.69 7.72 48.64
N VAL A 455 -41.75 7.05 49.11
CA VAL A 455 -43.14 7.28 48.75
C VAL A 455 -43.81 7.93 49.96
N ASP A 456 -44.46 9.07 49.75
CA ASP A 456 -45.15 9.87 50.77
C ASP A 456 -46.33 10.55 50.07
N GLU A 457 -47.48 9.83 50.00
CA GLU A 457 -48.65 10.25 49.20
C GLU A 457 -49.93 10.29 50.05
N TYR A 458 -50.80 11.19 49.69
CA TYR A 458 -52.10 11.36 50.36
C TYR A 458 -53.21 11.24 49.32
N ALA A 459 -54.27 10.55 49.69
CA ALA A 459 -55.50 10.48 48.90
C ALA A 459 -56.73 10.62 49.79
N VAL A 460 -57.82 11.21 49.25
CA VAL A 460 -59.05 11.47 49.96
C VAL A 460 -60.16 10.67 49.32
N THR A 461 -61.02 10.06 50.15
CA THR A 461 -62.17 9.28 49.66
C THR A 461 -63.20 10.19 48.97
N GLY A 462 -63.69 9.71 47.83
CA GLY A 462 -64.82 10.30 47.13
C GLY A 462 -66.15 9.91 47.76
N ALA A 463 -67.30 10.31 47.13
CA ALA A 463 -68.67 9.98 47.57
C ALA A 463 -68.96 8.47 47.57
N ASP A 464 -68.14 7.67 46.84
CA ASP A 464 -68.20 6.21 46.83
C ASP A 464 -67.44 5.58 48.02
N GLY A 465 -66.76 6.39 48.82
CA GLY A 465 -65.98 5.96 49.96
C GLY A 465 -64.63 5.34 49.55
N VAL A 466 -64.11 5.61 48.30
CA VAL A 466 -62.86 5.08 47.84
C VAL A 466 -61.85 6.18 47.66
N ALA A 467 -60.63 6.02 48.20
CA ALA A 467 -59.46 6.81 47.95
C ALA A 467 -58.54 6.06 46.91
N HIS A 468 -58.09 6.78 45.93
CA HIS A 468 -57.27 6.24 44.87
C HIS A 468 -55.85 6.81 44.92
N PHE A 469 -54.88 5.92 45.00
CA PHE A 469 -53.43 6.22 44.77
C PHE A 469 -53.02 5.64 43.40
N GLU A 470 -52.80 6.52 42.47
CA GLU A 470 -52.43 6.12 41.07
C GLU A 470 -50.96 6.37 40.79
N ASN A 471 -50.38 5.56 39.91
CA ASN A 471 -48.95 5.68 39.51
C ASN A 471 -47.96 5.60 40.69
N VAL A 472 -48.29 4.83 41.71
CA VAL A 472 -47.42 4.61 42.86
C VAL A 472 -46.26 3.72 42.48
N LEU A 473 -45.05 4.06 42.90
CA LEU A 473 -43.88 3.19 42.73
C LEU A 473 -44.16 1.84 43.41
N ILE A 474 -43.68 0.74 42.78
CA ILE A 474 -43.83 -0.58 43.37
C ILE A 474 -43.09 -0.67 44.71
N SER A 475 -43.69 -1.34 45.68
CA SER A 475 -42.99 -1.71 46.91
C SER A 475 -41.98 -2.82 46.63
N GLY A 476 -40.81 -2.77 47.27
CA GLY A 476 -39.83 -3.86 47.19
C GLY A 476 -40.24 -5.02 48.12
N ASN A 477 -39.25 -5.60 48.78
CA ASN A 477 -39.46 -6.63 49.79
C ASN A 477 -40.15 -6.10 51.06
N THR A 478 -40.21 -4.78 51.26
CA THR A 478 -40.86 -4.12 52.38
C THR A 478 -42.14 -3.47 51.89
N PRO A 479 -43.33 -3.91 52.36
CA PRO A 479 -44.58 -3.28 52.02
C PRO A 479 -44.64 -1.82 52.54
N TYR A 480 -45.41 -1.00 51.85
CA TYR A 480 -45.77 0.35 52.33
C TYR A 480 -46.67 0.26 53.52
N THR A 481 -46.72 1.33 54.32
CA THR A 481 -47.72 1.57 55.37
C THR A 481 -48.80 2.48 54.82
N ILE A 482 -50.03 2.09 55.04
CA ILE A 482 -51.25 2.94 54.78
C ILE A 482 -51.99 3.16 56.06
N GLU A 483 -52.35 4.41 56.37
CA GLU A 483 -53.05 4.79 57.55
C GLU A 483 -54.11 5.86 57.27
N GLU A 484 -55.18 5.91 58.09
CA GLU A 484 -56.14 6.99 58.08
C GLU A 484 -55.57 8.16 58.91
N VAL A 485 -55.62 9.36 58.35
CA VAL A 485 -55.15 10.59 59.03
C VAL A 485 -56.31 11.57 59.21
N ASP A 486 -56.16 12.48 60.14
CA ASP A 486 -57.20 13.49 60.48
C ASP A 486 -58.54 12.89 60.85
N THR A 487 -58.55 11.72 61.54
CA THR A 487 -59.74 11.07 62.03
C THR A 487 -60.48 12.00 63.05
N ALA A 488 -61.71 12.29 62.76
CA ALA A 488 -62.51 13.17 63.70
C ALA A 488 -62.63 12.56 65.10
N GLU A 489 -62.56 13.36 66.15
CA GLU A 489 -62.52 12.97 67.57
C GLU A 489 -63.61 12.00 68.02
N ARG A 490 -64.68 11.88 67.25
CA ARG A 490 -65.80 10.97 67.53
C ARG A 490 -65.58 9.51 67.10
N TYR A 491 -64.49 9.25 66.32
CA TYR A 491 -64.14 7.93 65.82
C TYR A 491 -62.92 7.38 66.51
N VAL A 492 -62.83 6.08 66.52
CA VAL A 492 -61.64 5.38 66.91
C VAL A 492 -60.71 5.37 65.68
N VAL A 493 -59.47 5.83 65.87
CA VAL A 493 -58.45 5.77 64.78
C VAL A 493 -58.18 4.31 64.44
N PRO A 494 -58.43 3.89 63.20
CA PRO A 494 -58.11 2.53 62.77
C PRO A 494 -56.61 2.28 62.86
N GLU A 495 -56.20 1.01 63.08
CA GLU A 495 -54.78 0.61 63.00
C GLU A 495 -54.28 0.76 61.55
N SER A 496 -53.04 1.22 61.42
CA SER A 496 -52.37 1.24 60.14
C SER A 496 -52.21 -0.18 59.55
N GLN A 497 -52.24 -0.28 58.23
CA GLN A 497 -52.10 -1.55 57.53
C GLN A 497 -50.84 -1.51 56.63
N THR A 498 -50.35 -2.67 56.25
CA THR A 498 -49.27 -2.77 55.25
C THR A 498 -49.85 -3.20 53.90
N VAL A 499 -49.28 -2.67 52.80
CA VAL A 499 -49.72 -2.98 51.46
C VAL A 499 -48.53 -3.12 50.53
N SER A 500 -48.47 -4.19 49.75
CA SER A 500 -47.53 -4.33 48.63
C SER A 500 -48.19 -3.81 47.36
N ILE A 501 -47.53 -2.90 46.69
CA ILE A 501 -47.91 -2.40 45.37
C ILE A 501 -47.06 -3.18 44.35
N LEU A 502 -47.73 -3.88 43.45
CA LEU A 502 -47.08 -4.67 42.38
C LEU A 502 -47.18 -3.91 41.05
N TRP A 503 -46.31 -4.30 40.11
CA TRP A 503 -46.27 -3.70 38.78
C TRP A 503 -47.56 -3.97 38.00
N ASP A 504 -48.14 -2.91 37.42
CA ASP A 504 -49.35 -2.94 36.60
C ASP A 504 -50.56 -3.62 37.29
N ASP A 505 -50.62 -3.50 38.64
CA ASP A 505 -51.68 -4.09 39.50
C ASP A 505 -52.32 -3.01 40.37
N VAL A 506 -53.53 -3.28 40.83
CA VAL A 506 -54.28 -2.45 41.76
C VAL A 506 -54.48 -3.18 43.08
N ALA A 507 -53.72 -2.78 44.07
CA ALA A 507 -53.91 -3.29 45.43
C ALA A 507 -55.17 -2.72 46.10
N GLU A 508 -55.76 -3.47 47.00
CA GLU A 508 -56.93 -3.03 47.73
C GLU A 508 -56.73 -3.11 49.25
N ARG A 509 -57.24 -2.13 49.99
CA ARG A 509 -57.31 -2.14 51.44
C ARG A 509 -58.64 -1.58 51.88
N SER A 510 -59.15 -2.02 53.10
CA SER A 510 -60.38 -1.58 53.65
C SER A 510 -60.20 -1.12 55.12
N PHE A 511 -60.75 0.00 55.43
CA PHE A 511 -60.78 0.57 56.78
C PHE A 511 -62.22 0.77 57.24
N HIS A 512 -62.49 0.46 58.51
CA HIS A 512 -63.85 0.60 59.11
C HIS A 512 -63.83 1.60 60.26
#